data_d582b5b5ef4676cac2a0b4b73c2d0a10
#
_entry.id   d582b5b5ef4676cac2a0b4b73c2d0a10
#
_cell.length_a   1.000
_cell.length_b   1.000
_cell.length_c   1.000
_cell.angle_alpha   90.00
_cell.angle_beta   90.00
_cell.angle_gamma   90.00
#
_symmetry.space_group_name_H-M   'P 1'
#
loop_
_entity.id
_entity.type
_entity.pdbx_description
1 polymer ?
#
loop_
_entity_poly.entity_id
_entity_poly.type
_entity_poly.pdbx_seq_one_letter_code
_entity_poly.pdbx_strand_id
1 'polypeptide(L)'
;YASAASDVYKRQVGGISYLAFGFPFREAPKTYIRKLTLASAVEAFQKLAKGESISLVWELRNDKSEDFSQFVQRAWEYCYDTYKPQPVETPYSEDKMKEVMSNFFVESYVSGNATNYFSGEGLLTATCESGSVAEIGFVGRTLLNAFNALEYGEANQRAELVQNANAVIDSYLEEGFSESGFFNERVDYHQGDFGEMHSIRRQSEGIYALLHYLQYEKERGRKHPEWEKRLKTMLDMFLKLQNENGSFPRKFKDDFTITDKSGGSTPSATLPLVMGARYFKDKRYLESAKRTVNYLEKELISKSDYFSSTLDANCEDKEASLYASTAAYYLALVSKGAEREHY
;
A
#
# COMPACT_ATOMS: atom_id res chain seq x y z
N TYR A 1 -9.90 7.75 18.59
CA TYR A 1 -10.24 9.07 19.13
C TYR A 1 -9.44 9.40 20.37
N ALA A 2 -9.50 8.55 21.35
CA ALA A 2 -8.71 8.72 22.55
C ALA A 2 -7.23 8.44 22.30
N SER A 3 -6.90 7.64 21.33
CA SER A 3 -5.53 7.31 20.97
C SER A 3 -4.68 8.52 20.56
N ALA A 4 -5.30 9.58 20.07
CA ALA A 4 -4.56 10.79 19.72
C ALA A 4 -4.22 11.66 20.95
N ALA A 5 -4.82 11.39 22.09
CA ALA A 5 -4.69 12.22 23.29
C ALA A 5 -4.13 11.49 24.50
N SER A 6 -3.93 10.17 24.43
CA SER A 6 -3.41 9.40 25.56
C SER A 6 -2.56 8.22 25.12
N ASP A 7 -1.50 8.00 25.84
CA ASP A 7 -0.60 6.85 25.67
C ASP A 7 -0.77 5.88 26.83
N VAL A 8 -0.73 4.58 26.52
CA VAL A 8 -0.79 3.51 27.51
C VAL A 8 0.50 2.71 27.47
N TYR A 9 1.23 2.70 28.55
CA TYR A 9 2.48 1.97 28.67
C TYR A 9 2.34 0.78 29.60
N LYS A 10 2.77 -0.38 29.12
CA LYS A 10 3.05 -1.51 30.00
C LYS A 10 4.48 -1.38 30.52
N ARG A 11 4.65 -1.20 31.80
CA ARG A 11 5.97 -1.15 32.43
C ARG A 11 6.11 -2.24 33.47
N GLN A 12 7.34 -2.69 33.68
CA GLN A 12 7.69 -3.65 34.72
C GLN A 12 8.82 -3.06 35.56
N VAL A 13 8.57 -2.87 36.83
CA VAL A 13 9.54 -2.36 37.80
C VAL A 13 9.53 -3.30 38.99
N GLY A 14 10.67 -3.86 39.35
CA GLY A 14 10.79 -4.79 40.49
C GLY A 14 9.90 -6.03 40.37
N GLY A 15 9.65 -6.54 39.16
CA GLY A 15 8.79 -7.71 38.92
C GLY A 15 7.28 -7.41 38.93
N ILE A 16 6.87 -6.15 39.18
CA ILE A 16 5.47 -5.73 39.16
C ILE A 16 5.15 -5.10 37.80
N SER A 17 4.11 -5.59 37.14
CA SER A 17 3.59 -5.01 35.92
C SER A 17 2.57 -3.92 36.25
N TYR A 18 2.68 -2.77 35.61
CA TYR A 18 1.70 -1.70 35.72
C TYR A 18 1.38 -1.08 34.37
N LEU A 19 0.17 -0.53 34.26
CA LEU A 19 -0.26 0.29 33.14
C LEU A 19 -0.06 1.75 33.50
N ALA A 20 0.60 2.50 32.63
CA ALA A 20 0.74 3.94 32.76
C ALA A 20 -0.06 4.61 31.66
N PHE A 21 -0.79 5.65 32.02
CA PHE A 21 -1.57 6.45 31.10
C PHE A 21 -0.97 7.85 31.03
N GLY A 22 -0.71 8.34 29.83
CA GLY A 22 -0.22 9.68 29.59
C GLY A 22 -1.30 10.55 28.96
N PHE A 23 -1.47 11.74 29.47
CA PHE A 23 -2.34 12.76 28.89
C PHE A 23 -1.65 14.14 28.97
N PRO A 24 -1.71 14.96 27.93
CA PRO A 24 -2.39 14.69 26.67
C PRO A 24 -1.70 13.64 25.79
N PHE A 25 -0.38 13.66 25.62
CA PHE A 25 0.28 12.78 24.66
C PHE A 25 1.80 12.70 24.89
N ARG A 26 2.33 11.51 24.78
CA ARG A 26 3.76 11.28 24.77
C ARG A 26 4.10 10.16 23.80
N GLU A 27 5.01 10.40 22.88
CA GLU A 27 5.49 9.41 21.92
C GLU A 27 7.01 9.21 22.08
N ALA A 28 7.45 7.95 22.12
CA ALA A 28 8.86 7.63 22.15
C ALA A 28 9.56 8.02 20.85
N PRO A 29 10.87 8.32 20.88
CA PRO A 29 11.63 8.56 19.66
C PRO A 29 11.56 7.36 18.71
N LYS A 30 11.43 7.65 17.39
CA LYS A 30 11.44 6.64 16.34
C LYS A 30 12.79 6.66 15.61
N THR A 31 13.29 5.47 15.28
CA THR A 31 14.54 5.30 14.56
C THR A 31 14.30 4.55 13.25
N TYR A 32 14.83 5.07 12.15
CA TYR A 32 14.84 4.41 10.86
C TYR A 32 16.20 3.79 10.57
N ILE A 33 16.21 2.70 9.79
CA ILE A 33 17.43 2.00 9.40
C ILE A 33 18.40 2.93 8.65
N ARG A 34 17.90 3.76 7.74
CA ARG A 34 18.70 4.72 6.97
C ARG A 34 18.90 6.06 7.66
N LYS A 35 17.93 6.47 8.46
CA LYS A 35 17.97 7.71 9.23
C LYS A 35 18.03 7.32 10.68
N LEU A 36 19.14 7.64 11.35
CA LEU A 36 19.40 7.21 12.72
C LEU A 36 18.23 7.52 13.67
N THR A 37 17.69 8.73 13.57
CA THR A 37 16.56 9.15 14.38
C THR A 37 15.66 10.07 13.56
N LEU A 38 14.37 9.75 13.52
CA LEU A 38 13.38 10.58 12.85
C LEU A 38 12.99 11.80 13.63
N ALA A 39 12.67 11.59 14.89
CA ALA A 39 12.20 12.62 15.78
C ALA A 39 12.59 12.30 17.22
N SER A 40 12.77 13.33 18.01
CA SER A 40 12.78 13.21 19.47
C SER A 40 11.43 12.73 19.98
N ALA A 41 11.38 12.30 21.25
CA ALA A 41 10.10 12.04 21.91
C ALA A 41 9.17 13.25 21.78
N VAL A 42 7.93 13.00 21.42
CA VAL A 42 6.89 14.04 21.39
C VAL A 42 6.20 14.05 22.73
N GLU A 43 6.20 15.19 23.40
CA GLU A 43 5.51 15.41 24.67
C GLU A 43 4.61 16.63 24.51
N ALA A 44 3.32 16.44 24.69
CA ALA A 44 2.36 17.53 24.72
C ALA A 44 2.00 17.82 26.18
N PHE A 45 2.08 19.09 26.55
CA PHE A 45 1.78 19.55 27.91
C PHE A 45 0.57 20.47 27.91
N GLN A 46 -0.36 20.21 28.82
CA GLN A 46 -1.44 21.13 29.11
C GLN A 46 -0.96 22.15 30.14
N LYS A 47 -0.89 23.41 29.75
CA LYS A 47 -0.59 24.50 30.71
C LYS A 47 -1.83 24.80 31.57
N LEU A 48 -1.64 24.78 32.86
CA LEU A 48 -2.67 25.19 33.82
C LEU A 48 -2.23 26.47 34.52
N ALA A 49 -3.11 27.43 34.59
CA ALA A 49 -2.89 28.63 35.42
C ALA A 49 -3.07 28.32 36.92
N LYS A 50 -2.57 29.20 37.78
CA LYS A 50 -2.71 29.01 39.22
C LYS A 50 -4.19 28.94 39.62
N GLY A 51 -4.58 27.83 40.22
CA GLY A 51 -5.95 27.59 40.64
C GLY A 51 -6.84 26.89 39.61
N GLU A 52 -6.35 26.66 38.40
CA GLU A 52 -7.02 25.82 37.43
C GLU A 52 -6.81 24.34 37.73
N SER A 53 -7.78 23.52 37.40
CA SER A 53 -7.72 22.07 37.50
C SER A 53 -8.24 21.42 36.22
N ILE A 54 -7.74 20.24 35.91
CA ILE A 54 -8.25 19.39 34.85
C ILE A 54 -8.72 18.08 35.47
N SER A 55 -9.87 17.61 35.03
CA SER A 55 -10.40 16.32 35.43
C SER A 55 -10.29 15.34 34.28
N LEU A 56 -9.74 14.16 34.55
CA LEU A 56 -9.62 13.08 33.59
C LEU A 56 -10.52 11.94 34.07
N VAL A 57 -11.32 11.41 33.13
CA VAL A 57 -12.19 10.27 33.38
C VAL A 57 -11.68 9.10 32.55
N TRP A 58 -11.54 7.96 33.18
CA TRP A 58 -11.02 6.76 32.59
C TRP A 58 -12.06 5.65 32.68
N GLU A 59 -12.15 4.87 31.65
CA GLU A 59 -12.92 3.64 31.64
C GLU A 59 -11.96 2.47 31.39
N LEU A 60 -11.89 1.53 32.34
CA LEU A 60 -11.18 0.27 32.15
C LEU A 60 -12.19 -0.82 31.84
N ARG A 61 -12.05 -1.40 30.64
CA ARG A 61 -12.84 -2.55 30.23
C ARG A 61 -12.01 -3.82 30.28
N ASN A 62 -12.64 -4.88 30.76
CA ASN A 62 -12.06 -6.21 30.83
C ASN A 62 -13.03 -7.17 30.17
N ASP A 63 -12.59 -7.88 29.15
CA ASP A 63 -13.36 -8.88 28.43
C ASP A 63 -12.49 -10.10 28.13
N LYS A 64 -13.15 -11.22 27.79
CA LYS A 64 -12.50 -12.44 27.33
C LYS A 64 -12.65 -12.53 25.82
N SER A 65 -11.56 -12.74 25.14
CA SER A 65 -11.51 -13.02 23.71
C SER A 65 -10.80 -14.35 23.46
N GLU A 66 -11.16 -15.01 22.38
CA GLU A 66 -10.52 -16.27 21.97
C GLU A 66 -9.10 -16.02 21.46
N ASP A 67 -8.92 -14.88 20.75
CA ASP A 67 -7.66 -14.43 20.19
C ASP A 67 -7.55 -12.89 20.18
N PHE A 68 -6.41 -12.40 19.72
CA PHE A 68 -6.12 -10.96 19.64
C PHE A 68 -7.00 -10.25 18.60
N SER A 69 -7.30 -10.90 17.47
CA SER A 69 -8.14 -10.29 16.40
C SER A 69 -9.55 -10.02 16.91
N GLN A 70 -10.15 -10.99 17.61
CA GLN A 70 -11.46 -10.83 18.23
C GLN A 70 -11.45 -9.73 19.31
N PHE A 71 -10.38 -9.64 20.10
CA PHE A 71 -10.22 -8.53 21.05
C PHE A 71 -10.22 -7.17 20.35
N VAL A 72 -9.43 -7.02 19.29
CA VAL A 72 -9.36 -5.77 18.50
C VAL A 72 -10.72 -5.43 17.88
N GLN A 73 -11.40 -6.41 17.28
CA GLN A 73 -12.73 -6.23 16.69
C GLN A 73 -13.72 -5.69 17.74
N ARG A 74 -13.84 -6.34 18.90
CA ARG A 74 -14.75 -5.92 19.96
C ARG A 74 -14.42 -4.52 20.51
N ALA A 75 -13.13 -4.20 20.64
CA ALA A 75 -12.70 -2.88 21.07
C ALA A 75 -13.10 -1.80 20.03
N TRP A 76 -12.95 -2.09 18.75
CA TRP A 76 -13.36 -1.22 17.65
C TRP A 76 -14.88 -1.01 17.61
N GLU A 77 -15.65 -2.08 17.63
CA GLU A 77 -17.10 -2.05 17.63
C GLU A 77 -17.63 -1.21 18.81
N TYR A 78 -17.07 -1.47 20.00
CA TYR A 78 -17.43 -0.68 21.17
C TYR A 78 -17.13 0.81 21.02
N CYS A 79 -15.92 1.17 20.56
CA CYS A 79 -15.55 2.55 20.35
C CYS A 79 -16.46 3.23 19.31
N TYR A 80 -16.75 2.53 18.21
CA TYR A 80 -17.62 3.04 17.17
C TYR A 80 -19.04 3.29 17.70
N ASP A 81 -19.63 2.32 18.40
CA ASP A 81 -20.98 2.39 18.94
C ASP A 81 -21.11 3.45 20.05
N THR A 82 -20.07 3.63 20.83
CA THR A 82 -20.02 4.61 21.93
C THR A 82 -19.90 6.02 21.40
N TYR A 83 -18.96 6.26 20.50
CA TYR A 83 -18.63 7.60 20.02
C TYR A 83 -19.41 8.03 18.80
N LYS A 84 -19.94 7.08 18.02
CA LYS A 84 -20.72 7.32 16.78
C LYS A 84 -20.13 8.47 15.95
N PRO A 85 -18.88 8.36 15.50
CA PRO A 85 -18.20 9.45 14.84
C PRO A 85 -19.00 9.94 13.65
N GLN A 86 -19.24 11.23 13.59
CA GLN A 86 -19.92 11.84 12.46
C GLN A 86 -18.98 11.92 11.26
N PRO A 87 -19.48 11.79 10.03
CA PRO A 87 -18.70 12.04 8.84
C PRO A 87 -18.02 13.41 8.91
N VAL A 88 -16.76 13.46 8.54
CA VAL A 88 -16.03 14.72 8.45
C VAL A 88 -16.48 15.47 7.20
N GLU A 89 -16.97 16.68 7.38
CA GLU A 89 -17.21 17.56 6.24
C GLU A 89 -15.87 17.96 5.61
N THR A 90 -15.73 17.69 4.32
CA THR A 90 -14.56 18.10 3.56
C THR A 90 -14.84 19.43 2.86
N PRO A 91 -13.84 20.33 2.70
CA PRO A 91 -14.02 21.62 2.06
C PRO A 91 -14.32 21.50 0.55
N TYR A 92 -14.14 20.33 0.00
CA TYR A 92 -14.36 20.05 -1.43
C TYR A 92 -15.28 18.85 -1.61
N SER A 93 -16.16 18.92 -2.59
CA SER A 93 -16.92 17.77 -3.04
C SER A 93 -16.01 16.71 -3.67
N GLU A 94 -16.48 15.48 -3.73
CA GLU A 94 -15.78 14.39 -4.41
C GLU A 94 -15.46 14.74 -5.87
N ASP A 95 -16.41 15.33 -6.60
CA ASP A 95 -16.21 15.73 -7.99
C ASP A 95 -15.14 16.81 -8.13
N LYS A 96 -15.09 17.76 -7.18
CA LYS A 96 -14.03 18.77 -7.17
C LYS A 96 -12.66 18.18 -6.89
N MET A 97 -12.58 17.18 -5.99
CA MET A 97 -11.32 16.48 -5.75
C MET A 97 -10.86 15.71 -7.00
N LYS A 98 -11.76 14.99 -7.67
CA LYS A 98 -11.46 14.30 -8.94
C LYS A 98 -11.00 15.25 -10.02
N GLU A 99 -11.65 16.40 -10.16
CA GLU A 99 -11.24 17.45 -11.11
C GLU A 99 -9.81 17.94 -10.84
N VAL A 100 -9.49 18.27 -9.58
CA VAL A 100 -8.16 18.75 -9.20
C VAL A 100 -7.09 17.69 -9.47
N MET A 101 -7.34 16.42 -9.10
CA MET A 101 -6.42 15.32 -9.39
C MET A 101 -6.22 15.09 -10.89
N SER A 102 -7.30 15.22 -11.68
CA SER A 102 -7.23 15.07 -13.13
C SER A 102 -6.44 16.20 -13.79
N ASN A 103 -6.56 17.42 -13.28
CA ASN A 103 -5.76 18.55 -13.77
C ASN A 103 -4.28 18.37 -13.40
N PHE A 104 -3.99 17.88 -12.18
CA PHE A 104 -2.63 17.55 -11.78
C PHE A 104 -2.02 16.47 -12.69
N PHE A 105 -2.79 15.47 -13.10
CA PHE A 105 -2.33 14.47 -14.07
C PHE A 105 -1.91 15.12 -15.40
N VAL A 106 -2.72 16.04 -15.94
CA VAL A 106 -2.40 16.75 -17.18
C VAL A 106 -1.12 17.58 -17.01
N GLU A 107 -0.98 18.30 -15.90
CA GLU A 107 0.19 19.15 -15.62
C GLU A 107 1.49 18.33 -15.40
N SER A 108 1.39 17.11 -14.92
CA SER A 108 2.53 16.23 -14.68
C SER A 108 2.91 15.34 -15.87
N TYR A 109 2.20 15.45 -16.97
CA TYR A 109 2.47 14.70 -18.19
C TYR A 109 3.80 15.10 -18.83
N VAL A 110 4.60 14.09 -19.22
CA VAL A 110 5.89 14.27 -19.89
C VAL A 110 5.81 13.68 -21.28
N SER A 111 6.03 14.50 -22.30
CA SER A 111 6.05 14.02 -23.67
C SER A 111 7.33 13.28 -24.02
N GLY A 112 7.24 12.29 -24.92
CA GLY A 112 8.38 11.48 -25.35
C GLY A 112 9.53 12.29 -25.95
N ASN A 113 9.25 13.44 -26.52
CA ASN A 113 10.28 14.36 -27.02
C ASN A 113 11.15 14.99 -25.91
N ALA A 114 10.69 14.96 -24.67
CA ALA A 114 11.44 15.44 -23.51
C ALA A 114 12.33 14.37 -22.90
N THR A 115 12.28 13.13 -23.40
CA THR A 115 13.02 11.99 -22.85
C THR A 115 14.11 11.54 -23.82
N ASN A 116 15.26 11.15 -23.29
CA ASN A 116 16.38 10.62 -24.08
C ASN A 116 16.43 9.08 -24.06
N TYR A 117 15.76 8.43 -23.11
CA TYR A 117 15.90 7.04 -22.80
C TYR A 117 14.59 6.25 -22.80
N PHE A 118 13.49 6.96 -22.93
CA PHE A 118 12.17 6.39 -22.96
C PHE A 118 11.48 6.97 -24.20
N SER A 119 11.22 6.17 -25.22
CA SER A 119 10.76 6.67 -26.52
C SER A 119 9.30 7.11 -26.51
N GLY A 120 8.56 6.73 -25.50
CA GLY A 120 7.16 7.05 -25.33
C GLY A 120 6.89 8.21 -24.40
N GLU A 121 5.79 8.14 -23.71
CA GLU A 121 5.29 9.16 -22.82
C GLU A 121 5.37 8.66 -21.36
N GLY A 122 5.48 9.57 -20.42
CA GLY A 122 5.56 9.20 -19.02
C GLY A 122 4.88 10.20 -18.09
N LEU A 123 4.51 9.73 -16.93
CA LEU A 123 3.94 10.54 -15.86
C LEU A 123 4.94 10.68 -14.73
N LEU A 124 5.25 11.90 -14.35
CA LEU A 124 6.12 12.19 -13.22
C LEU A 124 5.48 11.84 -11.88
N THR A 125 6.30 11.57 -10.90
CA THR A 125 5.84 11.37 -9.53
C THR A 125 5.46 12.72 -8.90
N ALA A 126 4.47 12.70 -8.01
CA ALA A 126 4.03 13.90 -7.28
C ALA A 126 5.10 14.49 -6.35
N THR A 127 6.10 13.70 -5.97
CA THR A 127 7.17 14.11 -5.04
C THR A 127 8.53 14.21 -5.68
N CYS A 128 8.59 14.21 -6.99
CA CYS A 128 9.84 14.19 -7.72
C CYS A 128 10.62 15.50 -7.55
N GLU A 129 11.79 15.41 -6.99
CA GLU A 129 12.70 16.55 -6.83
C GLU A 129 13.31 17.01 -8.16
N SER A 130 13.48 16.11 -9.11
CA SER A 130 14.15 16.38 -10.38
C SER A 130 13.21 16.68 -11.55
N GLY A 131 11.92 16.46 -11.43
CA GLY A 131 10.98 16.65 -12.52
C GLY A 131 11.16 15.71 -13.72
N SER A 132 11.99 14.67 -13.60
CA SER A 132 12.37 13.76 -14.69
C SER A 132 12.18 12.28 -14.38
N VAL A 133 11.55 11.96 -13.26
CA VAL A 133 11.45 10.59 -12.75
C VAL A 133 10.02 10.09 -12.76
N ALA A 134 9.79 8.93 -13.37
CA ALA A 134 8.56 8.15 -13.21
C ALA A 134 8.82 6.92 -12.32
N GLU A 135 7.83 6.55 -11.54
CA GLU A 135 7.85 5.36 -10.69
C GLU A 135 6.61 4.51 -10.90
N ILE A 136 6.79 3.19 -10.99
CA ILE A 136 5.68 2.24 -11.18
C ILE A 136 4.82 2.08 -9.93
N GLY A 137 5.39 2.28 -8.78
CA GLY A 137 4.74 2.11 -7.49
C GLY A 137 5.16 3.18 -6.48
N PHE A 138 4.83 2.96 -5.20
CA PHE A 138 5.11 3.89 -4.11
C PHE A 138 4.38 5.23 -4.33
N VAL A 139 5.07 6.33 -4.48
CA VAL A 139 4.45 7.65 -4.66
C VAL A 139 4.00 7.87 -6.10
N GLY A 140 4.80 7.46 -7.07
CA GLY A 140 4.54 7.72 -8.49
C GLY A 140 3.33 7.01 -9.05
N ARG A 141 3.28 5.69 -8.90
CA ARG A 141 2.18 4.84 -9.39
C ARG A 141 1.75 5.17 -10.82
N THR A 142 2.74 5.34 -11.71
CA THR A 142 2.54 5.85 -13.08
C THR A 142 1.39 5.17 -13.82
N LEU A 143 1.39 3.83 -13.89
CA LEU A 143 0.32 3.09 -14.57
C LEU A 143 -1.04 3.21 -13.89
N LEU A 144 -1.08 3.23 -12.56
CA LEU A 144 -2.35 3.37 -11.84
C LEU A 144 -2.96 4.74 -12.03
N ASN A 145 -2.12 5.78 -12.00
CA ASN A 145 -2.58 7.15 -12.24
C ASN A 145 -3.06 7.32 -13.69
N ALA A 146 -2.34 6.75 -14.66
CA ALA A 146 -2.75 6.76 -16.06
C ALA A 146 -4.07 6.01 -16.27
N PHE A 147 -4.24 4.83 -15.66
CA PHE A 147 -5.51 4.10 -15.70
C PHE A 147 -6.66 4.91 -15.09
N ASN A 148 -6.47 5.51 -13.93
CA ASN A 148 -7.50 6.35 -13.30
C ASN A 148 -7.87 7.56 -14.17
N ALA A 149 -6.87 8.17 -14.84
CA ALA A 149 -7.10 9.27 -15.76
C ALA A 149 -7.85 8.83 -17.03
N LEU A 150 -7.56 7.65 -17.55
CA LEU A 150 -8.29 7.04 -18.68
C LEU A 150 -9.77 6.82 -18.32
N GLU A 151 -10.02 6.14 -17.21
CA GLU A 151 -11.38 5.83 -16.76
C GLU A 151 -12.20 7.10 -16.51
N TYR A 152 -11.63 8.06 -15.77
CA TYR A 152 -12.28 9.35 -15.53
C TYR A 152 -12.46 10.16 -16.80
N GLY A 153 -11.47 10.16 -17.69
CA GLY A 153 -11.50 10.88 -18.97
C GLY A 153 -12.58 10.35 -19.92
N GLU A 154 -12.70 9.02 -20.05
CA GLU A 154 -13.78 8.41 -20.84
C GLU A 154 -15.16 8.71 -20.23
N ALA A 155 -15.32 8.56 -18.91
CA ALA A 155 -16.58 8.80 -18.22
C ALA A 155 -17.05 10.26 -18.29
N ASN A 156 -16.12 11.21 -18.33
CA ASN A 156 -16.40 12.64 -18.32
C ASN A 156 -16.12 13.34 -19.67
N GLN A 157 -15.90 12.58 -20.74
CA GLN A 157 -15.66 13.08 -22.10
C GLN A 157 -14.47 14.07 -22.20
N ARG A 158 -13.43 13.84 -21.39
CA ARG A 158 -12.20 14.64 -21.38
C ARG A 158 -11.15 14.03 -22.30
N ALA A 159 -11.20 14.40 -23.57
CA ALA A 159 -10.34 13.81 -24.62
C ALA A 159 -8.84 13.92 -24.32
N GLU A 160 -8.37 15.04 -23.77
CA GLU A 160 -6.97 15.24 -23.39
C GLU A 160 -6.51 14.22 -22.34
N LEU A 161 -7.32 13.97 -21.31
CA LEU A 161 -6.99 12.95 -20.29
C LEU A 161 -6.88 11.57 -20.91
N VAL A 162 -7.81 11.21 -21.80
CA VAL A 162 -7.80 9.92 -22.49
C VAL A 162 -6.55 9.77 -23.35
N GLN A 163 -6.20 10.82 -24.11
CA GLN A 163 -5.02 10.81 -24.97
C GLN A 163 -3.74 10.64 -24.15
N ASN A 164 -3.55 11.47 -23.12
CA ASN A 164 -2.36 11.44 -22.29
C ASN A 164 -2.26 10.10 -21.52
N ALA A 165 -3.37 9.61 -20.99
CA ALA A 165 -3.42 8.33 -20.28
C ALA A 165 -3.00 7.17 -21.18
N ASN A 166 -3.56 7.07 -22.39
CA ASN A 166 -3.19 6.03 -23.35
C ASN A 166 -1.70 6.13 -23.73
N ALA A 167 -1.21 7.34 -24.02
CA ALA A 167 0.21 7.53 -24.35
C ALA A 167 1.14 7.06 -23.21
N VAL A 168 0.81 7.37 -21.96
CA VAL A 168 1.58 6.88 -20.80
C VAL A 168 1.51 5.37 -20.67
N ILE A 169 0.31 4.78 -20.78
CA ILE A 169 0.12 3.33 -20.66
C ILE A 169 0.89 2.62 -21.77
N ASP A 170 0.70 3.00 -23.02
CA ASP A 170 1.33 2.37 -24.17
C ASP A 170 2.86 2.43 -24.05
N SER A 171 3.40 3.63 -23.78
CA SER A 171 4.83 3.85 -23.59
C SER A 171 5.41 2.96 -22.48
N TYR A 172 4.75 2.95 -21.32
CA TYR A 172 5.25 2.16 -20.19
C TYR A 172 5.15 0.65 -20.41
N LEU A 173 4.10 0.20 -21.09
CA LEU A 173 3.92 -1.21 -21.41
C LEU A 173 4.82 -1.68 -22.58
N GLU A 174 5.28 -0.78 -23.43
CA GLU A 174 6.25 -1.09 -24.47
C GLU A 174 7.68 -1.15 -23.95
N GLU A 175 8.10 -0.17 -23.15
CA GLU A 175 9.49 0.07 -22.78
C GLU A 175 9.82 -0.06 -21.30
N GLY A 176 8.80 -0.07 -20.44
CA GLY A 176 8.96 -0.02 -18.98
C GLY A 176 9.30 -1.35 -18.30
N PHE A 177 9.81 -2.35 -19.04
CA PHE A 177 10.18 -3.65 -18.47
C PHE A 177 11.70 -3.84 -18.43
N SER A 178 12.17 -4.44 -17.32
CA SER A 178 13.55 -4.90 -17.20
C SER A 178 13.80 -6.20 -17.98
N GLU A 179 15.05 -6.63 -18.04
CA GLU A 179 15.44 -7.88 -18.72
C GLU A 179 14.75 -9.12 -18.13
N SER A 180 14.48 -9.13 -16.83
CA SER A 180 13.74 -10.20 -16.16
C SER A 180 12.25 -10.24 -16.51
N GLY A 181 11.72 -9.18 -17.13
CA GLY A 181 10.31 -9.01 -17.44
C GLY A 181 9.47 -8.43 -16.30
N PHE A 182 10.09 -7.98 -15.20
CA PHE A 182 9.46 -7.12 -14.22
C PHE A 182 9.42 -5.68 -14.70
N PHE A 183 8.62 -4.83 -14.05
CA PHE A 183 8.65 -3.40 -14.33
C PHE A 183 9.96 -2.76 -13.88
N ASN A 184 10.48 -1.83 -14.68
CA ASN A 184 11.45 -0.86 -14.20
C ASN A 184 10.79 0.00 -13.13
N GLU A 185 11.26 -0.10 -11.90
CA GLU A 185 10.57 0.55 -10.75
C GLU A 185 10.70 2.05 -10.73
N ARG A 186 11.81 2.54 -11.25
CA ARG A 186 12.14 3.95 -11.34
C ARG A 186 12.83 4.20 -12.66
N VAL A 187 12.32 5.15 -13.42
CA VAL A 187 12.90 5.59 -14.68
C VAL A 187 13.25 7.06 -14.57
N ASP A 188 14.53 7.39 -14.71
CA ASP A 188 14.97 8.77 -14.85
C ASP A 188 15.13 9.10 -16.33
N TYR A 189 14.23 9.91 -16.86
CA TYR A 189 14.20 10.25 -18.28
C TYR A 189 15.43 11.00 -18.78
N HIS A 190 16.15 11.72 -17.91
CA HIS A 190 17.33 12.48 -18.29
C HIS A 190 18.60 11.67 -18.15
N GLN A 191 18.67 10.76 -17.18
CA GLN A 191 19.88 10.01 -16.87
C GLN A 191 19.89 8.59 -17.42
N GLY A 192 18.72 8.06 -17.80
CA GLY A 192 18.58 6.68 -18.26
C GLY A 192 18.86 5.66 -17.17
N ASP A 193 18.63 6.01 -15.90
CA ASP A 193 18.78 5.11 -14.78
C ASP A 193 17.48 4.35 -14.55
N PHE A 194 17.51 3.07 -14.87
CA PHE A 194 16.38 2.17 -14.69
C PHE A 194 16.44 1.37 -13.39
N GLY A 195 17.57 1.40 -12.69
CA GLY A 195 17.81 0.67 -11.46
C GLY A 195 17.73 -0.86 -11.61
N GLU A 196 18.68 -1.58 -11.04
CA GLU A 196 18.72 -3.06 -11.08
C GLU A 196 17.87 -3.74 -9.97
N MET A 197 17.26 -2.96 -9.12
CA MET A 197 16.61 -3.43 -7.89
C MET A 197 15.10 -3.41 -8.01
N HIS A 198 14.49 -4.55 -7.70
CA HIS A 198 13.05 -4.70 -7.60
C HIS A 198 12.60 -4.86 -6.17
N SER A 199 11.40 -4.36 -5.87
CA SER A 199 10.71 -4.58 -4.60
C SER A 199 9.35 -5.23 -4.84
N ILE A 200 8.99 -6.20 -4.01
CA ILE A 200 7.67 -6.83 -4.09
C ILE A 200 6.56 -5.80 -4.02
N ARG A 201 6.69 -4.76 -3.19
CA ARG A 201 5.69 -3.70 -3.08
C ARG A 201 5.45 -2.99 -4.41
N ARG A 202 6.50 -2.42 -5.02
CA ARG A 202 6.36 -1.63 -6.27
C ARG A 202 5.89 -2.50 -7.43
N GLN A 203 6.43 -3.72 -7.56
CA GLN A 203 5.97 -4.68 -8.57
C GLN A 203 4.50 -5.04 -8.37
N SER A 204 4.06 -5.25 -7.13
CA SER A 204 2.65 -5.51 -6.81
C SER A 204 1.73 -4.38 -7.23
N GLU A 205 2.13 -3.13 -7.01
CA GLU A 205 1.36 -1.95 -7.39
C GLU A 205 1.26 -1.81 -8.92
N GLY A 206 2.34 -2.08 -9.65
CA GLY A 206 2.34 -2.12 -11.12
C GLY A 206 1.47 -3.24 -11.69
N ILE A 207 1.58 -4.46 -11.14
CA ILE A 207 0.73 -5.60 -11.53
C ILE A 207 -0.75 -5.30 -11.25
N TYR A 208 -1.04 -4.71 -10.10
CA TYR A 208 -2.39 -4.27 -9.73
C TYR A 208 -2.96 -3.28 -10.76
N ALA A 209 -2.19 -2.27 -11.13
CA ALA A 209 -2.59 -1.28 -12.14
C ALA A 209 -2.87 -1.92 -13.51
N LEU A 210 -1.99 -2.81 -13.96
CA LEU A 210 -2.14 -3.51 -15.24
C LEU A 210 -3.36 -4.45 -15.23
N LEU A 211 -3.65 -5.12 -14.12
CA LEU A 211 -4.86 -5.94 -13.97
C LEU A 211 -6.13 -5.11 -14.11
N HIS A 212 -6.18 -3.94 -13.49
CA HIS A 212 -7.31 -3.03 -13.64
C HIS A 212 -7.49 -2.57 -15.08
N TYR A 213 -6.41 -2.10 -15.70
CA TYR A 213 -6.42 -1.68 -17.09
C TYR A 213 -6.92 -2.79 -18.02
N LEU A 214 -6.34 -3.98 -17.95
CA LEU A 214 -6.74 -5.09 -18.83
C LEU A 214 -8.19 -5.57 -18.58
N GLN A 215 -8.66 -5.54 -17.34
CA GLN A 215 -10.05 -5.83 -17.02
C GLN A 215 -11.00 -4.80 -17.64
N TYR A 216 -10.66 -3.50 -17.49
CA TYR A 216 -11.41 -2.39 -18.05
C TYR A 216 -11.50 -2.45 -19.58
N GLU A 217 -10.37 -2.72 -20.24
CA GLU A 217 -10.27 -2.90 -21.68
C GLU A 217 -11.10 -4.09 -22.19
N LYS A 218 -10.99 -5.21 -21.49
CA LYS A 218 -11.73 -6.44 -21.80
C LYS A 218 -13.26 -6.23 -21.71
N GLU A 219 -13.74 -5.51 -20.73
CA GLU A 219 -15.16 -5.18 -20.57
C GLU A 219 -15.69 -4.31 -21.71
N ARG A 220 -14.81 -3.57 -22.37
CA ARG A 220 -15.08 -2.74 -23.57
C ARG A 220 -14.81 -3.45 -24.88
N GLY A 221 -14.47 -4.74 -24.84
CA GLY A 221 -14.17 -5.56 -26.02
C GLY A 221 -12.79 -5.31 -26.64
N ARG A 222 -11.96 -4.49 -26.00
CA ARG A 222 -10.57 -4.25 -26.42
C ARG A 222 -9.66 -5.34 -25.82
N LYS A 223 -8.77 -5.91 -26.64
CA LYS A 223 -7.93 -7.06 -26.25
C LYS A 223 -6.46 -6.71 -26.39
N HIS A 224 -5.68 -7.10 -25.40
CA HIS A 224 -4.24 -6.87 -25.33
C HIS A 224 -3.48 -8.18 -25.00
N PRO A 225 -3.43 -9.16 -25.93
CA PRO A 225 -2.90 -10.49 -25.63
C PRO A 225 -1.43 -10.48 -25.21
N GLU A 226 -0.63 -9.54 -25.73
CA GLU A 226 0.78 -9.41 -25.34
C GLU A 226 0.93 -8.93 -23.90
N TRP A 227 0.11 -7.99 -23.47
CA TRP A 227 0.11 -7.51 -22.08
C TRP A 227 -0.44 -8.56 -21.12
N GLU A 228 -1.47 -9.30 -21.52
CA GLU A 228 -1.97 -10.44 -20.75
C GLU A 228 -0.88 -11.51 -20.54
N LYS A 229 -0.11 -11.81 -21.58
CA LYS A 229 1.01 -12.76 -21.51
C LYS A 229 2.11 -12.27 -20.57
N ARG A 230 2.52 -11.00 -20.67
CA ARG A 230 3.50 -10.38 -19.77
C ARG A 230 3.03 -10.41 -18.32
N LEU A 231 1.81 -9.98 -18.08
CA LEU A 231 1.20 -10.00 -16.75
C LEU A 231 1.18 -11.41 -16.13
N LYS A 232 0.79 -12.41 -16.93
CA LYS A 232 0.81 -13.80 -16.47
C LYS A 232 2.22 -14.26 -16.12
N THR A 233 3.22 -13.88 -16.90
CA THR A 233 4.62 -14.18 -16.61
C THR A 233 5.06 -13.57 -15.28
N MET A 234 4.72 -12.30 -15.01
CA MET A 234 5.04 -11.63 -13.76
C MET A 234 4.39 -12.32 -12.56
N LEU A 235 3.12 -12.72 -12.66
CA LEU A 235 2.44 -13.47 -11.61
C LEU A 235 3.06 -14.86 -11.38
N ASP A 236 3.46 -15.55 -12.45
CA ASP A 236 4.17 -16.83 -12.34
C ASP A 236 5.57 -16.65 -11.69
N MET A 237 6.25 -15.51 -11.92
CA MET A 237 7.50 -15.15 -11.22
C MET A 237 7.25 -14.85 -9.75
N PHE A 238 6.14 -14.22 -9.39
CA PHE A 238 5.76 -14.04 -7.98
C PHE A 238 5.61 -15.38 -7.26
N LEU A 239 5.01 -16.39 -7.89
CA LEU A 239 4.93 -17.73 -7.29
C LEU A 239 6.30 -18.31 -6.97
N LYS A 240 7.33 -18.01 -7.79
CA LYS A 240 8.71 -18.48 -7.57
C LYS A 240 9.42 -17.69 -6.45
N LEU A 241 9.07 -16.43 -6.25
CA LEU A 241 9.64 -15.57 -5.19
C LEU A 241 9.01 -15.83 -3.82
N GLN A 242 7.86 -16.47 -3.75
CA GLN A 242 7.21 -16.77 -2.49
C GLN A 242 7.96 -17.83 -1.71
N ASN A 243 8.29 -17.53 -0.46
CA ASN A 243 8.89 -18.47 0.48
C ASN A 243 7.89 -19.58 0.87
N GLU A 244 8.40 -20.70 1.38
CA GLU A 244 7.58 -21.84 1.84
C GLU A 244 6.59 -21.46 2.95
N ASN A 245 6.98 -20.52 3.83
CA ASN A 245 6.12 -20.01 4.90
C ASN A 245 5.03 -19.02 4.42
N GLY A 246 5.00 -18.69 3.13
CA GLY A 246 4.02 -17.78 2.54
C GLY A 246 4.47 -16.33 2.45
N SER A 247 5.59 -15.95 3.05
CA SER A 247 6.14 -14.59 2.93
C SER A 247 6.77 -14.34 1.57
N PHE A 248 7.00 -13.06 1.27
CA PHE A 248 7.81 -12.63 0.14
C PHE A 248 9.06 -11.91 0.63
N PRO A 249 10.17 -11.99 -0.12
CA PRO A 249 11.31 -11.12 0.14
C PRO A 249 10.89 -9.66 -0.09
N ARG A 250 11.58 -8.72 0.55
CA ARG A 250 11.30 -7.31 0.33
C ARG A 250 11.88 -6.83 -0.99
N LYS A 251 13.13 -7.21 -1.30
CA LYS A 251 13.85 -6.78 -2.51
C LYS A 251 14.62 -7.92 -3.15
N PHE A 252 14.73 -7.85 -4.45
CA PHE A 252 15.48 -8.80 -5.29
C PHE A 252 16.02 -8.08 -6.53
N LYS A 253 16.95 -8.74 -7.24
CA LYS A 253 17.51 -8.26 -8.51
C LYS A 253 16.87 -8.98 -9.72
N ASP A 254 17.20 -8.51 -10.92
CA ASP A 254 16.74 -9.12 -12.18
C ASP A 254 17.10 -10.62 -12.30
N ASP A 255 18.21 -11.04 -11.75
CA ASP A 255 18.63 -12.45 -11.69
C ASP A 255 17.96 -13.26 -10.55
N PHE A 256 16.96 -12.68 -9.88
CA PHE A 256 16.28 -13.23 -8.71
C PHE A 256 17.13 -13.34 -7.45
N THR A 257 18.32 -12.78 -7.42
CA THR A 257 19.12 -12.71 -6.20
C THR A 257 18.38 -11.88 -5.14
N ILE A 258 18.08 -12.48 -4.01
CA ILE A 258 17.39 -11.81 -2.90
C ILE A 258 18.38 -10.90 -2.16
N THR A 259 18.07 -9.62 -2.10
CA THR A 259 18.90 -8.59 -1.44
C THR A 259 18.34 -8.16 -0.07
N ASP A 260 17.04 -8.32 0.15
CA ASP A 260 16.39 -8.12 1.45
C ASP A 260 15.35 -9.21 1.67
N LYS A 261 15.61 -10.07 2.66
CA LYS A 261 14.78 -11.23 3.00
C LYS A 261 13.62 -10.91 3.93
N SER A 262 13.53 -9.68 4.45
CA SER A 262 12.46 -9.34 5.38
C SER A 262 11.09 -9.48 4.71
N GLY A 263 10.13 -10.09 5.41
CA GLY A 263 8.78 -10.34 4.91
C GLY A 263 7.86 -9.12 4.85
N GLY A 264 8.39 -7.92 5.10
CA GLY A 264 7.60 -6.70 5.27
C GLY A 264 6.73 -6.30 4.09
N SER A 265 7.11 -6.64 2.87
CA SER A 265 6.31 -6.35 1.66
C SER A 265 5.26 -7.42 1.33
N THR A 266 5.17 -8.51 2.10
CA THR A 266 4.24 -9.61 1.86
C THR A 266 2.77 -9.16 1.71
N PRO A 267 2.24 -8.21 2.51
CA PRO A 267 0.87 -7.75 2.38
C PRO A 267 0.54 -7.22 0.98
N SER A 268 1.46 -6.49 0.35
CA SER A 268 1.22 -5.87 -0.96
C SER A 268 1.07 -6.89 -2.10
N ALA A 269 1.70 -8.06 -2.00
CA ALA A 269 1.63 -9.10 -3.03
C ALA A 269 0.28 -9.81 -3.08
N THR A 270 -0.49 -9.79 -2.00
CA THR A 270 -1.71 -10.59 -1.88
C THR A 270 -2.81 -10.13 -2.84
N LEU A 271 -3.04 -8.83 -2.93
CA LEU A 271 -4.11 -8.27 -3.75
C LEU A 271 -3.94 -8.58 -5.25
N PRO A 272 -2.80 -8.32 -5.90
CA PRO A 272 -2.61 -8.68 -7.29
C PRO A 272 -2.68 -10.19 -7.53
N LEU A 273 -2.31 -11.04 -6.57
CA LEU A 273 -2.48 -12.49 -6.68
C LEU A 273 -3.97 -12.89 -6.68
N VAL A 274 -4.80 -12.32 -5.80
CA VAL A 274 -6.25 -12.56 -5.80
C VAL A 274 -6.88 -12.09 -7.10
N MET A 275 -6.53 -10.90 -7.57
CA MET A 275 -7.04 -10.35 -8.83
C MET A 275 -6.58 -11.18 -10.03
N GLY A 276 -5.32 -11.58 -10.07
CA GLY A 276 -4.77 -12.46 -11.11
C GLY A 276 -5.46 -13.83 -11.15
N ALA A 277 -5.77 -14.38 -9.98
CA ALA A 277 -6.53 -15.64 -9.89
C ALA A 277 -7.92 -15.51 -10.54
N ARG A 278 -8.60 -14.38 -10.32
CA ARG A 278 -9.91 -14.10 -10.93
C ARG A 278 -9.80 -13.87 -12.44
N TYR A 279 -8.83 -13.08 -12.86
CA TYR A 279 -8.65 -12.68 -14.25
C TYR A 279 -8.29 -13.88 -15.13
N PHE A 280 -7.29 -14.67 -14.74
CA PHE A 280 -6.79 -15.84 -15.48
C PHE A 280 -7.48 -17.15 -15.13
N LYS A 281 -8.36 -17.16 -14.12
CA LYS A 281 -8.98 -18.38 -13.57
C LYS A 281 -7.96 -19.43 -13.12
N ASP A 282 -6.82 -18.96 -12.61
CA ASP A 282 -5.70 -19.80 -12.17
C ASP A 282 -5.66 -19.87 -10.62
N LYS A 283 -5.99 -21.06 -10.11
CA LYS A 283 -6.06 -21.30 -8.66
C LYS A 283 -4.70 -21.21 -7.96
N ARG A 284 -3.57 -21.34 -8.67
CA ARG A 284 -2.24 -21.24 -8.07
C ARG A 284 -2.01 -19.86 -7.43
N TYR A 285 -2.49 -18.81 -8.07
CA TYR A 285 -2.42 -17.44 -7.53
C TYR A 285 -3.28 -17.28 -6.28
N LEU A 286 -4.47 -17.87 -6.26
CA LEU A 286 -5.33 -17.81 -5.08
C LEU A 286 -4.71 -18.57 -3.89
N GLU A 287 -4.15 -19.75 -4.11
CA GLU A 287 -3.46 -20.50 -3.06
C GLU A 287 -2.21 -19.77 -2.57
N SER A 288 -1.50 -19.08 -3.44
CA SER A 288 -0.40 -18.20 -3.05
C SER A 288 -0.88 -17.05 -2.17
N ALA A 289 -1.97 -16.39 -2.54
CA ALA A 289 -2.59 -15.31 -1.74
C ALA A 289 -3.04 -15.79 -0.34
N LYS A 290 -3.62 -16.96 -0.26
CA LYS A 290 -3.99 -17.57 1.02
C LYS A 290 -2.79 -17.83 1.91
N ARG A 291 -1.69 -18.34 1.34
CA ARG A 291 -0.45 -18.52 2.11
C ARG A 291 0.13 -17.21 2.64
N THR A 292 0.00 -16.08 1.88
CA THR A 292 0.44 -14.78 2.38
C THR A 292 -0.35 -14.34 3.61
N VAL A 293 -1.69 -14.44 3.60
CA VAL A 293 -2.51 -14.02 4.73
C VAL A 293 -2.30 -14.94 5.93
N ASN A 294 -2.18 -16.25 5.72
CA ASN A 294 -1.83 -17.18 6.81
C ASN A 294 -0.47 -16.85 7.43
N TYR A 295 0.52 -16.42 6.62
CA TYR A 295 1.79 -15.93 7.15
C TYR A 295 1.60 -14.67 8.00
N LEU A 296 0.83 -13.70 7.52
CA LEU A 296 0.57 -12.45 8.26
C LEU A 296 -0.12 -12.73 9.59
N GLU A 297 -1.10 -13.60 9.60
CA GLU A 297 -1.81 -14.00 10.81
C GLU A 297 -0.86 -14.65 11.83
N LYS A 298 -0.13 -15.67 11.38
CA LYS A 298 0.75 -16.46 12.26
C LYS A 298 1.94 -15.67 12.78
N GLU A 299 2.57 -14.87 11.94
CA GLU A 299 3.85 -14.26 12.27
C GLU A 299 3.74 -12.81 12.77
N LEU A 300 2.62 -12.14 12.52
CA LEU A 300 2.42 -10.74 12.88
C LEU A 300 1.18 -10.53 13.75
N ILE A 301 -0.02 -10.85 13.25
CA ILE A 301 -1.28 -10.54 13.94
C ILE A 301 -1.37 -11.27 15.28
N SER A 302 -1.15 -12.60 15.29
CA SER A 302 -1.21 -13.40 16.52
C SER A 302 -0.16 -13.03 17.57
N LYS A 303 0.93 -12.37 17.15
CA LYS A 303 2.01 -11.90 18.02
C LYS A 303 1.86 -10.44 18.43
N SER A 304 0.81 -9.76 17.95
CA SER A 304 0.63 -8.31 18.13
C SER A 304 1.85 -7.51 17.64
N ASP A 305 2.48 -7.99 16.58
CA ASP A 305 3.61 -7.33 15.93
C ASP A 305 3.12 -6.39 14.83
N TYR A 306 4.01 -5.55 14.30
CA TYR A 306 3.65 -4.57 13.29
C TYR A 306 3.97 -5.04 11.87
N PHE A 307 3.25 -4.46 10.91
CA PHE A 307 3.55 -4.59 9.49
C PHE A 307 4.52 -3.51 9.04
N SER A 308 5.43 -3.86 8.16
CA SER A 308 6.38 -2.91 7.56
C SER A 308 6.61 -3.23 6.09
N SER A 309 6.15 -2.37 5.19
CA SER A 309 6.44 -2.43 3.76
C SER A 309 7.27 -1.25 3.24
N THR A 310 7.72 -0.37 4.13
CA THR A 310 8.69 0.68 3.79
C THR A 310 9.95 0.08 3.18
N LEU A 311 10.47 0.73 2.15
CA LEU A 311 11.65 0.22 1.41
C LEU A 311 12.97 0.52 2.12
N ASP A 312 12.98 1.45 3.04
CA ASP A 312 14.19 1.99 3.68
C ASP A 312 14.18 1.92 5.21
N ALA A 313 13.13 1.38 5.79
CA ALA A 313 13.01 1.26 7.25
C ALA A 313 12.28 -0.02 7.66
N ASN A 314 12.58 -0.50 8.85
CA ASN A 314 11.83 -1.57 9.50
C ASN A 314 11.10 -0.95 10.70
N CYS A 315 9.91 -0.43 10.46
CA CYS A 315 9.09 0.27 11.44
C CYS A 315 7.62 0.02 11.18
N GLU A 316 6.77 0.38 12.12
CA GLU A 316 5.33 0.42 11.90
C GLU A 316 4.99 1.20 10.63
N ASP A 317 4.14 0.61 9.80
CA ASP A 317 3.80 1.16 8.51
C ASP A 317 2.29 1.06 8.29
N LYS A 318 1.64 2.19 8.31
CA LYS A 318 0.20 2.31 8.05
C LYS A 318 -0.19 1.72 6.68
N GLU A 319 0.63 1.93 5.66
CA GLU A 319 0.33 1.40 4.32
C GLU A 319 0.40 -0.12 4.29
N ALA A 320 1.36 -0.74 4.99
CA ALA A 320 1.42 -2.19 5.09
C ALA A 320 0.18 -2.77 5.78
N SER A 321 -0.33 -2.11 6.81
CA SER A 321 -1.58 -2.50 7.47
C SER A 321 -2.78 -2.36 6.55
N LEU A 322 -2.84 -1.30 5.73
CA LEU A 322 -3.89 -1.13 4.72
C LEU A 322 -3.83 -2.22 3.64
N TYR A 323 -2.63 -2.58 3.15
CA TYR A 323 -2.48 -3.70 2.22
C TYR A 323 -2.96 -5.02 2.84
N ALA A 324 -2.62 -5.29 4.10
CA ALA A 324 -3.03 -6.49 4.80
C ALA A 324 -4.55 -6.57 4.96
N SER A 325 -5.19 -5.48 5.39
CA SER A 325 -6.66 -5.40 5.53
C SER A 325 -7.37 -5.55 4.19
N THR A 326 -6.85 -4.88 3.15
CA THR A 326 -7.40 -4.99 1.79
C THR A 326 -7.26 -6.42 1.26
N ALA A 327 -6.12 -7.06 1.50
CA ALA A 327 -5.87 -8.44 1.09
C ALA A 327 -6.84 -9.42 1.75
N ALA A 328 -7.04 -9.32 3.05
CA ALA A 328 -8.00 -10.14 3.80
C ALA A 328 -9.42 -9.93 3.26
N TYR A 329 -9.84 -8.70 3.06
CA TYR A 329 -11.14 -8.37 2.49
C TYR A 329 -11.36 -9.01 1.11
N TYR A 330 -10.39 -8.89 0.20
CA TYR A 330 -10.52 -9.50 -1.13
C TYR A 330 -10.50 -11.03 -1.10
N LEU A 331 -9.75 -11.64 -0.18
CA LEU A 331 -9.83 -13.08 0.04
C LEU A 331 -11.21 -13.50 0.57
N ALA A 332 -11.77 -12.77 1.52
CA ALA A 332 -13.14 -13.00 1.99
C ALA A 332 -14.16 -12.94 0.85
N LEU A 333 -14.03 -11.98 -0.09
CA LEU A 333 -14.94 -11.86 -1.24
C LEU A 333 -14.90 -13.05 -2.20
N VAL A 334 -13.77 -13.74 -2.31
CA VAL A 334 -13.60 -14.90 -3.21
C VAL A 334 -13.73 -16.24 -2.49
N SER A 335 -13.78 -16.24 -1.17
CA SER A 335 -13.94 -17.42 -0.31
C SER A 335 -15.41 -17.67 0.06
N LYS A 336 -15.71 -18.85 0.62
CA LYS A 336 -17.06 -19.26 1.03
C LYS A 336 -17.05 -19.92 2.40
N GLY A 337 -18.20 -19.87 3.09
CA GLY A 337 -18.39 -20.52 4.39
C GLY A 337 -17.37 -20.05 5.43
N ALA A 338 -16.87 -20.95 6.24
CA ALA A 338 -15.93 -20.67 7.32
C ALA A 338 -14.63 -19.96 6.85
N GLU A 339 -14.17 -20.24 5.63
CA GLU A 339 -12.99 -19.58 5.07
C GLU A 339 -13.26 -18.09 4.81
N ARG A 340 -14.48 -17.72 4.39
CA ARG A 340 -14.86 -16.30 4.24
C ARG A 340 -14.93 -15.57 5.57
N GLU A 341 -15.42 -16.25 6.60
CA GLU A 341 -15.52 -15.68 7.95
C GLU A 341 -14.14 -15.51 8.60
N HIS A 342 -13.20 -16.37 8.24
CA HIS A 342 -11.83 -16.30 8.74
C HIS A 342 -11.06 -15.08 8.22
N TYR A 343 -11.23 -14.73 6.95
CA TYR A 343 -10.57 -13.56 6.34
C TYR A 343 -11.36 -12.27 6.59
#